data_50448bc538233a309e74d97e9da56440
#
_entry.id   50448bc538233a309e74d97e9da56440
#
_cell.length_a   1.000
_cell.length_b   1.000
_cell.length_c   1.000
_cell.angle_alpha   90.00
_cell.angle_beta   90.00
_cell.angle_gamma   90.00
#
_symmetry.space_group_name_H-M   'P 1'
#
loop_
_entity.id
_entity.type
_entity.pdbx_description
1 polymer ?
#
loop_
_entity_poly.entity_id
_entity_poly.type
_entity_poly.pdbx_seq_one_letter_code
_entity_poly.pdbx_strand_id
1 'polypeptide(L)'
;GGTAPAAGTAAPAATPTAEPVPAPAAEPEPAADSILPQGLQDMLAPLAPAPRDPNLPHDLSPMGMFWAADIVVKAVMIGLAFASVVTWTVFVVKILELAGATKRARSGLRRVEEAASLTAALAATGKRRDPVSRMIRAAAQEHDRSAAALDTAGEAGLKERVDSHLDRIEAMAGRRMGQGTGVLATIGSTAPFVGLFGTVWGIMNS
;
A
#
# COMPACT_ATOMS: atom_id res chain seq x y z
N GLY A 1 -26.37 59.43 -11.19
CA GLY A 1 -26.34 59.16 -12.61
C GLY A 1 -25.27 58.17 -12.93
N GLY A 2 -25.59 57.07 -13.57
CA GLY A 2 -24.61 56.10 -13.98
C GLY A 2 -25.23 54.71 -14.13
N THR A 3 -25.87 54.54 -15.24
CA THR A 3 -26.51 53.31 -15.73
C THR A 3 -25.51 52.20 -15.99
N ALA A 4 -25.74 51.00 -15.48
CA ALA A 4 -25.07 49.77 -15.85
C ALA A 4 -25.56 49.27 -17.23
N PRO A 5 -24.71 48.70 -18.06
CA PRO A 5 -25.15 47.97 -19.24
C PRO A 5 -25.22 46.46 -18.99
N ALA A 6 -26.20 45.88 -19.65
CA ALA A 6 -26.68 44.51 -19.58
C ALA A 6 -25.66 43.45 -20.04
N ALA A 7 -25.76 42.27 -19.43
CA ALA A 7 -25.09 41.05 -19.80
C ALA A 7 -25.57 40.55 -21.18
N GLY A 8 -24.65 40.42 -22.12
CA GLY A 8 -24.86 39.74 -23.38
C GLY A 8 -24.67 38.22 -23.20
N THR A 9 -25.74 37.48 -23.44
CA THR A 9 -25.74 36.00 -23.52
C THR A 9 -25.02 35.56 -24.80
N ALA A 10 -23.84 34.99 -24.71
CA ALA A 10 -23.17 34.37 -25.84
C ALA A 10 -23.69 32.91 -25.95
N ALA A 11 -24.24 32.58 -27.09
CA ALA A 11 -24.64 31.23 -27.49
C ALA A 11 -23.41 30.32 -27.66
N PRO A 12 -23.49 29.00 -27.38
CA PRO A 12 -22.40 28.10 -27.60
C PRO A 12 -22.17 27.86 -29.11
N ALA A 13 -20.93 28.03 -29.51
CA ALA A 13 -20.47 27.78 -30.88
C ALA A 13 -20.62 26.28 -31.21
N ALA A 14 -21.20 26.00 -32.37
CA ALA A 14 -21.39 24.70 -32.95
C ALA A 14 -20.02 24.02 -33.20
N THR A 15 -19.88 22.80 -32.72
CA THR A 15 -18.79 21.88 -33.05
C THR A 15 -18.80 21.56 -34.55
N PRO A 16 -17.69 21.67 -35.29
CA PRO A 16 -17.66 21.19 -36.66
C PRO A 16 -17.74 19.68 -36.69
N THR A 17 -18.78 19.14 -37.27
CA THR A 17 -18.93 17.73 -37.62
C THR A 17 -17.84 17.37 -38.61
N ALA A 18 -16.85 16.58 -38.17
CA ALA A 18 -15.87 15.99 -39.09
C ALA A 18 -16.59 14.92 -39.92
N GLU A 19 -16.60 15.11 -41.22
CA GLU A 19 -17.01 14.12 -42.21
C GLU A 19 -16.12 12.87 -42.08
N PRO A 20 -16.66 11.66 -42.07
CA PRO A 20 -15.86 10.45 -42.03
C PRO A 20 -15.15 10.28 -43.38
N VAL A 21 -13.82 10.36 -43.39
CA VAL A 21 -12.95 9.99 -44.49
C VAL A 21 -13.19 8.50 -44.74
N PRO A 22 -13.56 8.07 -46.00
CA PRO A 22 -13.69 6.64 -46.28
C PRO A 22 -12.32 5.97 -46.20
N ALA A 23 -12.22 4.97 -45.35
CA ALA A 23 -11.04 4.10 -45.28
C ALA A 23 -10.83 3.38 -46.63
N PRO A 24 -9.58 3.18 -47.06
CA PRO A 24 -9.30 2.40 -48.27
C PRO A 24 -9.81 0.98 -48.05
N ALA A 25 -10.61 0.51 -49.01
CA ALA A 25 -11.11 -0.86 -49.04
C ALA A 25 -9.90 -1.82 -49.03
N ALA A 26 -9.80 -2.61 -47.98
CA ALA A 26 -8.86 -3.73 -47.93
C ALA A 26 -9.26 -4.72 -49.06
N GLU A 27 -8.34 -4.98 -49.95
CA GLU A 27 -8.47 -6.08 -50.93
C GLU A 27 -8.69 -7.38 -50.17
N PRO A 28 -9.63 -8.24 -50.60
CA PRO A 28 -9.81 -9.54 -49.97
C PRO A 28 -8.56 -10.39 -50.21
N GLU A 29 -7.92 -10.81 -49.14
CA GLU A 29 -6.87 -11.84 -49.21
C GLU A 29 -7.44 -13.08 -49.91
N PRO A 30 -6.68 -13.71 -50.84
CA PRO A 30 -7.16 -14.89 -51.54
C PRO A 30 -7.40 -16.02 -50.54
N ALA A 31 -8.65 -16.51 -50.55
CA ALA A 31 -9.06 -17.66 -49.79
C ALA A 31 -8.08 -18.81 -50.07
N ALA A 32 -7.40 -19.30 -49.04
CA ALA A 32 -6.61 -20.52 -49.10
C ALA A 32 -7.51 -21.63 -49.65
N ASP A 33 -7.15 -22.20 -50.79
CA ASP A 33 -7.84 -23.31 -51.44
C ASP A 33 -7.99 -24.46 -50.44
N SER A 34 -9.18 -24.54 -49.87
CA SER A 34 -9.55 -25.64 -48.98
C SER A 34 -9.81 -26.87 -49.89
N ILE A 35 -9.04 -27.90 -49.68
CA ILE A 35 -9.09 -29.21 -50.37
C ILE A 35 -10.41 -29.97 -50.12
N LEU A 36 -11.36 -29.37 -49.42
CA LEU A 36 -12.62 -29.95 -49.03
C LEU A 36 -13.72 -29.68 -50.10
N PRO A 37 -14.53 -30.67 -50.48
CA PRO A 37 -15.68 -30.49 -51.37
C PRO A 37 -16.66 -29.45 -50.82
N GLN A 38 -17.22 -28.60 -51.71
CA GLN A 38 -18.12 -27.50 -51.32
C GLN A 38 -19.30 -27.92 -50.42
N GLY A 39 -19.84 -29.14 -50.61
CA GLY A 39 -20.92 -29.62 -49.78
C GLY A 39 -20.56 -29.91 -48.32
N LEU A 40 -19.27 -30.14 -48.01
CA LEU A 40 -18.76 -30.25 -46.64
C LEU A 40 -18.47 -28.88 -46.05
N GLN A 41 -18.10 -27.90 -46.88
CA GLN A 41 -17.90 -26.52 -46.42
C GLN A 41 -19.20 -25.88 -45.99
N ASP A 42 -20.33 -26.11 -46.72
CA ASP A 42 -21.65 -25.58 -46.35
C ASP A 42 -22.22 -26.24 -45.08
N MET A 43 -21.90 -27.50 -44.84
CA MET A 43 -22.29 -28.22 -43.62
C MET A 43 -21.48 -27.79 -42.38
N LEU A 44 -20.29 -27.35 -42.59
CA LEU A 44 -19.39 -26.87 -41.52
C LEU A 44 -19.40 -25.34 -41.34
N ALA A 45 -20.03 -24.59 -42.26
CA ALA A 45 -20.17 -23.16 -42.19
C ALA A 45 -20.74 -22.61 -40.85
N PRO A 46 -21.77 -23.27 -40.24
CA PRO A 46 -22.27 -22.80 -38.94
C PRO A 46 -21.27 -23.08 -37.76
N LEU A 47 -20.26 -23.91 -37.98
CA LEU A 47 -19.22 -24.20 -36.98
C LEU A 47 -17.91 -23.42 -37.26
N ALA A 48 -17.83 -22.74 -38.40
CA ALA A 48 -16.70 -21.87 -38.70
C ALA A 48 -16.71 -20.66 -37.74
N PRO A 49 -15.56 -20.33 -37.11
CA PRO A 49 -15.48 -19.12 -36.32
C PRO A 49 -15.82 -17.92 -37.20
N ALA A 50 -16.76 -17.08 -36.75
CA ALA A 50 -17.16 -15.87 -37.45
C ALA A 50 -15.93 -15.06 -37.86
N PRO A 51 -15.90 -14.44 -39.10
CA PRO A 51 -14.80 -13.60 -39.50
C PRO A 51 -14.53 -12.57 -38.43
N ARG A 52 -13.31 -12.54 -37.92
CA ARG A 52 -12.91 -11.57 -36.90
C ARG A 52 -12.87 -10.22 -37.54
N ASP A 53 -13.61 -9.26 -36.98
CA ASP A 53 -13.50 -7.86 -37.40
C ASP A 53 -12.04 -7.40 -37.26
N PRO A 54 -11.42 -6.90 -38.33
CA PRO A 54 -10.03 -6.44 -38.33
C PRO A 54 -9.78 -5.28 -37.35
N ASN A 55 -10.83 -4.64 -36.83
CA ASN A 55 -10.78 -3.57 -35.84
C ASN A 55 -10.91 -4.02 -34.38
N LEU A 56 -11.12 -5.31 -34.12
CA LEU A 56 -11.08 -5.79 -32.75
C LEU A 56 -9.62 -6.02 -32.34
N PRO A 57 -9.18 -5.46 -31.20
CA PRO A 57 -7.86 -5.76 -30.65
C PRO A 57 -7.71 -7.28 -30.46
N HIS A 58 -6.64 -7.84 -30.94
CA HIS A 58 -6.43 -9.27 -31.15
C HIS A 58 -6.56 -10.13 -29.90
N ASP A 59 -6.48 -9.56 -28.69
CA ASP A 59 -6.72 -10.24 -27.43
C ASP A 59 -7.14 -9.25 -26.35
N LEU A 60 -8.42 -9.24 -26.00
CA LEU A 60 -8.96 -8.51 -24.82
C LEU A 60 -8.64 -9.22 -23.48
N SER A 61 -7.84 -10.28 -23.52
CA SER A 61 -7.40 -10.93 -22.30
C SER A 61 -6.40 -10.02 -21.56
N PRO A 62 -6.42 -9.98 -20.22
CA PRO A 62 -5.45 -9.18 -19.44
C PRO A 62 -4.00 -9.49 -19.81
N MET A 63 -3.72 -10.73 -20.18
CA MET A 63 -2.39 -11.17 -20.60
C MET A 63 -2.03 -10.68 -22.01
N GLY A 64 -2.99 -10.69 -22.95
CA GLY A 64 -2.80 -10.14 -24.32
C GLY A 64 -2.54 -8.64 -24.27
N MET A 65 -3.31 -7.90 -23.46
CA MET A 65 -3.09 -6.47 -23.23
C MET A 65 -1.71 -6.16 -22.62
N PHE A 66 -1.24 -7.02 -21.69
CA PHE A 66 0.10 -6.88 -21.12
C PHE A 66 1.18 -7.09 -22.18
N TRP A 67 1.05 -8.12 -23.04
CA TRP A 67 2.05 -8.39 -24.07
C TRP A 67 2.06 -7.34 -25.20
N ALA A 68 0.90 -6.74 -25.51
CA ALA A 68 0.79 -5.67 -26.50
C ALA A 68 1.26 -4.30 -25.98
N ALA A 69 1.31 -4.11 -24.65
CA ALA A 69 1.69 -2.83 -24.05
C ALA A 69 3.15 -2.45 -24.35
N ASP A 70 3.42 -1.14 -24.38
CA ASP A 70 4.78 -0.59 -24.53
C ASP A 70 5.68 -0.97 -23.35
N ILE A 71 6.99 -0.95 -23.56
CA ILE A 71 8.00 -1.31 -22.55
C ILE A 71 7.89 -0.45 -21.28
N VAL A 72 7.57 0.83 -21.43
CA VAL A 72 7.40 1.76 -20.30
C VAL A 72 6.17 1.37 -19.48
N VAL A 73 5.05 1.07 -20.13
CA VAL A 73 3.82 0.63 -19.47
C VAL A 73 4.03 -0.70 -18.74
N LYS A 74 4.74 -1.65 -19.38
CA LYS A 74 5.15 -2.92 -18.74
C LYS A 74 5.98 -2.68 -17.48
N ALA A 75 6.96 -1.79 -17.56
CA ALA A 75 7.82 -1.46 -16.44
C ALA A 75 7.02 -0.85 -15.27
N VAL A 76 6.06 0.04 -15.57
CA VAL A 76 5.16 0.62 -14.55
C VAL A 76 4.29 -0.45 -13.93
N MET A 77 3.66 -1.34 -14.70
CA MET A 77 2.81 -2.42 -14.19
C MET A 77 3.60 -3.39 -13.28
N ILE A 78 4.78 -3.82 -13.72
CA ILE A 78 5.65 -4.70 -12.92
C ILE A 78 6.11 -3.99 -11.65
N GLY A 79 6.49 -2.72 -11.74
CA GLY A 79 6.89 -1.91 -10.59
C GLY A 79 5.79 -1.77 -9.54
N LEU A 80 4.55 -1.50 -9.98
CA LEU A 80 3.39 -1.43 -9.10
C LEU A 80 3.01 -2.79 -8.49
N ALA A 81 3.11 -3.87 -9.27
CA ALA A 81 2.90 -5.23 -8.76
C ALA A 81 3.94 -5.58 -7.70
N PHE A 82 5.21 -5.26 -7.93
CA PHE A 82 6.27 -5.44 -6.93
C PHE A 82 6.02 -4.60 -5.68
N ALA A 83 5.67 -3.32 -5.83
CA ALA A 83 5.30 -2.45 -4.72
C ALA A 83 4.13 -3.01 -3.90
N SER A 84 3.13 -3.60 -4.57
CA SER A 84 2.01 -4.28 -3.92
C SER A 84 2.48 -5.45 -3.05
N VAL A 85 3.35 -6.33 -3.57
CA VAL A 85 3.91 -7.45 -2.80
C VAL A 85 4.69 -6.96 -1.59
N VAL A 86 5.53 -5.94 -1.75
CA VAL A 86 6.29 -5.33 -0.64
C VAL A 86 5.34 -4.77 0.41
N THR A 87 4.30 -4.03 -0.02
CA THR A 87 3.30 -3.45 0.89
C THR A 87 2.59 -4.52 1.71
N TRP A 88 2.11 -5.60 1.06
CA TRP A 88 1.48 -6.72 1.75
C TRP A 88 2.43 -7.42 2.72
N THR A 89 3.67 -7.63 2.31
CA THR A 89 4.68 -8.26 3.17
C THR A 89 4.93 -7.43 4.43
N VAL A 90 5.18 -6.14 4.27
CA VAL A 90 5.40 -5.23 5.42
C VAL A 90 4.15 -5.16 6.30
N PHE A 91 2.95 -5.11 5.70
CA PHE A 91 1.69 -5.08 6.42
C PHE A 91 1.50 -6.32 7.30
N VAL A 92 1.68 -7.51 6.75
CA VAL A 92 1.56 -8.77 7.49
C VAL A 92 2.59 -8.84 8.62
N VAL A 93 3.86 -8.52 8.33
CA VAL A 93 4.93 -8.51 9.34
C VAL A 93 4.59 -7.54 10.47
N LYS A 94 4.08 -6.35 10.15
CA LYS A 94 3.71 -5.34 11.15
C LYS A 94 2.52 -5.76 12.01
N ILE A 95 1.52 -6.40 11.43
CA ILE A 95 0.40 -6.95 12.22
C ILE A 95 0.90 -8.00 13.21
N LEU A 96 1.76 -8.93 12.77
CA LEU A 96 2.31 -9.97 13.64
C LEU A 96 3.21 -9.38 14.73
N GLU A 97 4.06 -8.41 14.39
CA GLU A 97 4.91 -7.69 15.32
C GLU A 97 4.08 -7.00 16.41
N LEU A 98 3.04 -6.24 16.00
CA LEU A 98 2.17 -5.49 16.89
C LEU A 98 1.34 -6.43 17.80
N ALA A 99 0.77 -7.50 17.23
CA ALA A 99 0.03 -8.50 17.99
C ALA A 99 0.93 -9.16 19.05
N GLY A 100 2.17 -9.51 18.67
CA GLY A 100 3.16 -10.07 19.59
C GLY A 100 3.61 -9.06 20.65
N ALA A 101 3.79 -7.80 20.31
CA ALA A 101 4.13 -6.73 21.25
C ALA A 101 3.01 -6.48 22.26
N THR A 102 1.77 -6.38 21.79
CA THR A 102 0.58 -6.19 22.64
C THR A 102 0.38 -7.36 23.60
N LYS A 103 0.52 -8.61 23.11
CA LYS A 103 0.44 -9.79 23.96
C LYS A 103 1.51 -9.77 25.06
N ARG A 104 2.74 -9.41 24.73
CA ARG A 104 3.85 -9.30 25.70
C ARG A 104 3.63 -8.18 26.69
N ALA A 105 3.14 -7.01 26.25
CA ALA A 105 2.82 -5.89 27.13
C ALA A 105 1.71 -6.23 28.13
N ARG A 106 0.61 -6.82 27.66
CA ARG A 106 -0.51 -7.28 28.52
C ARG A 106 -0.04 -8.32 29.55
N SER A 107 0.76 -9.29 29.12
CA SER A 107 1.35 -10.28 30.02
C SER A 107 2.32 -9.65 31.04
N GLY A 108 3.03 -8.59 30.65
CA GLY A 108 3.87 -7.81 31.54
C GLY A 108 3.06 -7.05 32.59
N LEU A 109 2.02 -6.35 32.15
CA LEU A 109 1.12 -5.59 33.03
C LEU A 109 0.48 -6.47 34.10
N ARG A 110 -0.09 -7.59 33.70
CA ARG A 110 -0.66 -8.56 34.68
C ARG A 110 0.33 -8.97 35.78
N ARG A 111 1.60 -9.19 35.41
CA ARG A 111 2.63 -9.53 36.41
C ARG A 111 2.89 -8.39 37.42
N VAL A 112 2.78 -7.13 36.95
CA VAL A 112 2.90 -5.97 37.85
C VAL A 112 1.70 -5.86 38.76
N GLU A 113 0.50 -6.06 38.24
CA GLU A 113 -0.76 -6.01 39.00
C GLU A 113 -0.86 -7.12 40.05
N GLU A 114 -0.33 -8.30 39.76
CA GLU A 114 -0.30 -9.46 40.66
C GLU A 114 0.82 -9.37 41.73
N ALA A 115 1.78 -8.46 41.54
CA ALA A 115 2.94 -8.33 42.43
C ALA A 115 2.62 -7.45 43.63
N ALA A 116 2.85 -7.99 44.84
CA ALA A 116 2.63 -7.27 46.11
C ALA A 116 3.68 -6.18 46.38
N SER A 117 4.82 -6.20 45.66
CA SER A 117 5.92 -5.25 45.87
C SER A 117 6.78 -5.14 44.60
N LEU A 118 7.62 -4.07 44.54
CA LEU A 118 8.59 -3.88 43.44
C LEU A 118 9.59 -5.04 43.36
N THR A 119 10.01 -5.57 44.50
CA THR A 119 10.92 -6.73 44.56
C THR A 119 10.26 -8.01 44.04
N ALA A 120 8.99 -8.23 44.35
CA ALA A 120 8.22 -9.35 43.79
C ALA A 120 8.03 -9.20 42.29
N ALA A 121 7.70 -7.99 41.78
CA ALA A 121 7.60 -7.69 40.37
C ALA A 121 8.93 -7.92 39.64
N LEU A 122 10.06 -7.51 40.24
CA LEU A 122 11.38 -7.72 39.68
C LEU A 122 11.74 -9.21 39.56
N ALA A 123 11.43 -10.00 40.61
CA ALA A 123 11.62 -11.45 40.61
C ALA A 123 10.78 -12.13 39.50
N ALA A 124 9.52 -11.72 39.33
CA ALA A 124 8.61 -12.23 38.29
C ALA A 124 9.06 -11.86 36.86
N THR A 125 9.90 -10.84 36.71
CA THR A 125 10.42 -10.38 35.45
C THR A 125 11.46 -11.34 34.84
N GLY A 126 12.30 -11.96 35.66
CA GLY A 126 13.34 -12.86 35.24
C GLY A 126 14.26 -12.26 34.14
N LYS A 127 14.64 -13.07 33.15
CA LYS A 127 15.49 -12.65 32.01
C LYS A 127 14.73 -12.06 30.82
N ARG A 128 13.46 -11.71 30.97
CA ARG A 128 12.61 -11.20 29.89
C ARG A 128 13.08 -9.83 29.41
N ARG A 129 12.92 -9.59 28.08
CA ARG A 129 13.37 -8.36 27.41
C ARG A 129 12.22 -7.50 26.89
N ASP A 130 10.98 -7.78 27.31
CA ASP A 130 9.81 -6.98 26.97
C ASP A 130 9.89 -5.56 27.60
N PRO A 131 9.21 -4.55 27.04
CA PRO A 131 9.26 -3.17 27.54
C PRO A 131 8.88 -3.06 29.02
N VAL A 132 7.82 -3.74 29.45
CA VAL A 132 7.35 -3.71 30.86
C VAL A 132 8.42 -4.25 31.80
N SER A 133 9.07 -5.36 31.44
CA SER A 133 10.16 -5.93 32.24
C SER A 133 11.39 -5.01 32.30
N ARG A 134 11.62 -4.18 31.28
CA ARG A 134 12.66 -3.14 31.33
C ARG A 134 12.28 -1.99 32.24
N MET A 135 11.01 -1.57 32.21
CA MET A 135 10.47 -0.55 33.10
C MET A 135 10.60 -0.96 34.56
N ILE A 136 10.20 -2.19 34.91
CA ILE A 136 10.32 -2.74 36.29
C ILE A 136 11.79 -2.71 36.75
N ARG A 137 12.70 -3.19 35.90
CA ARG A 137 14.14 -3.15 36.25
C ARG A 137 14.69 -1.75 36.40
N ALA A 138 14.27 -0.81 35.55
CA ALA A 138 14.68 0.59 35.65
C ALA A 138 14.17 1.23 36.94
N ALA A 139 12.90 0.99 37.28
CA ALA A 139 12.31 1.47 38.53
C ALA A 139 13.00 0.88 39.77
N ALA A 140 13.27 -0.44 39.78
CA ALA A 140 14.00 -1.09 40.87
C ALA A 140 15.43 -0.54 41.04
N GLN A 141 16.13 -0.38 39.92
CA GLN A 141 17.49 0.17 39.93
C GLN A 141 17.55 1.62 40.44
N GLU A 142 16.56 2.44 40.07
CA GLU A 142 16.50 3.82 40.57
C GLU A 142 16.11 3.89 42.02
N HIS A 143 15.18 3.03 42.46
CA HIS A 143 14.83 2.88 43.86
C HIS A 143 16.09 2.52 44.70
N ASP A 144 16.87 1.51 44.29
CA ASP A 144 18.07 1.08 45.00
C ASP A 144 19.13 2.18 45.06
N ARG A 145 19.30 2.94 43.95
CA ARG A 145 20.23 4.07 43.92
C ARG A 145 19.83 5.23 44.82
N SER A 146 18.52 5.41 45.01
CA SER A 146 17.96 6.51 45.78
C SER A 146 17.71 6.14 47.24
N ALA A 147 17.86 4.87 47.61
CA ALA A 147 17.53 4.37 48.95
C ALA A 147 18.22 5.19 50.08
N ALA A 148 19.50 5.54 49.89
CA ALA A 148 20.25 6.35 50.87
C ALA A 148 19.79 7.82 50.93
N ALA A 149 19.12 8.32 49.91
CA ALA A 149 18.70 9.73 49.82
C ALA A 149 17.20 9.91 50.17
N LEU A 150 16.42 8.83 50.21
CA LEU A 150 14.97 8.86 50.50
C LEU A 150 14.65 9.47 51.86
N ASP A 151 15.47 9.17 52.87
CA ASP A 151 15.29 9.69 54.22
C ASP A 151 15.53 11.22 54.32
N THR A 152 16.32 11.79 53.43
CA THR A 152 16.75 13.19 53.49
C THR A 152 16.03 14.08 52.47
N ALA A 153 15.78 13.58 51.24
CA ALA A 153 15.27 14.36 50.11
C ALA A 153 13.79 14.08 49.76
N GLY A 154 13.19 13.09 50.41
CA GLY A 154 11.80 12.68 50.16
C GLY A 154 11.60 11.90 48.86
N GLU A 155 10.39 11.39 48.66
CA GLU A 155 10.04 10.50 47.53
C GLU A 155 9.84 11.24 46.19
N ALA A 156 9.65 12.58 46.19
CA ALA A 156 9.29 13.34 44.99
C ALA A 156 10.38 13.26 43.91
N GLY A 157 11.66 13.41 44.30
CA GLY A 157 12.77 13.31 43.34
C GLY A 157 12.99 11.91 42.77
N LEU A 158 12.69 10.86 43.54
CA LEU A 158 12.71 9.48 43.08
C LEU A 158 11.64 9.26 42.02
N LYS A 159 10.43 9.70 42.29
CA LYS A 159 9.27 9.55 41.37
C LYS A 159 9.56 10.23 40.04
N GLU A 160 10.05 11.47 40.05
CA GLU A 160 10.37 12.21 38.82
C GLU A 160 11.45 11.52 37.97
N ARG A 161 12.51 10.98 38.61
CA ARG A 161 13.53 10.22 37.89
C ARG A 161 13.02 8.93 37.32
N VAL A 162 12.21 8.18 38.07
CA VAL A 162 11.57 6.96 37.59
C VAL A 162 10.67 7.27 36.39
N ASP A 163 9.81 8.29 36.47
CA ASP A 163 8.94 8.70 35.37
C ASP A 163 9.75 9.04 34.12
N SER A 164 10.81 9.83 34.23
CA SER A 164 11.70 10.16 33.12
C SER A 164 12.35 8.92 32.46
N HIS A 165 12.74 7.93 33.27
CA HIS A 165 13.28 6.66 32.76
C HIS A 165 12.21 5.84 32.04
N LEU A 166 10.98 5.78 32.57
CA LEU A 166 9.87 5.06 31.98
C LEU A 166 9.46 5.67 30.63
N ASP A 167 9.33 6.99 30.56
CA ASP A 167 9.04 7.74 29.34
C ASP A 167 10.09 7.45 28.26
N ARG A 168 11.36 7.39 28.61
CA ARG A 168 12.45 7.07 27.68
C ARG A 168 12.33 5.65 27.13
N ILE A 169 11.95 4.68 27.96
CA ILE A 169 11.75 3.28 27.55
C ILE A 169 10.54 3.20 26.61
N GLU A 170 9.45 3.89 26.95
CA GLU A 170 8.24 3.97 26.13
C GLU A 170 8.54 4.60 24.76
N ALA A 171 9.19 5.76 24.74
CA ALA A 171 9.56 6.44 23.50
C ALA A 171 10.46 5.57 22.60
N MET A 172 11.40 4.80 23.19
CA MET A 172 12.22 3.86 22.43
C MET A 172 11.38 2.68 21.89
N ALA A 173 10.42 2.18 22.64
CA ALA A 173 9.52 1.11 22.19
C ALA A 173 8.63 1.61 21.04
N GLY A 174 8.08 2.81 21.15
CA GLY A 174 7.29 3.47 20.10
C GLY A 174 8.07 3.67 18.81
N ARG A 175 9.30 4.19 18.89
CA ARG A 175 10.18 4.34 17.72
C ARG A 175 10.46 3.01 17.02
N ARG A 176 10.68 1.94 17.76
CA ARG A 176 10.87 0.59 17.17
C ARG A 176 9.64 0.10 16.42
N MET A 177 8.44 0.36 16.95
CA MET A 177 7.18 0.02 16.27
C MET A 177 6.98 0.81 14.98
N GLY A 178 7.44 2.06 14.92
CA GLY A 178 7.39 2.90 13.73
C GLY A 178 8.42 2.55 12.64
N GLN A 179 9.43 1.75 12.95
CA GLN A 179 10.44 1.38 11.95
C GLN A 179 9.82 0.53 10.81
N GLY A 180 10.17 0.87 9.57
CA GLY A 180 9.68 0.19 8.36
C GLY A 180 8.36 0.74 7.80
N THR A 181 7.60 1.55 8.55
CA THR A 181 6.39 2.20 8.02
C THR A 181 6.72 3.31 7.01
N GLY A 182 7.94 3.85 7.02
CA GLY A 182 8.40 4.84 6.05
C GLY A 182 8.35 4.33 4.60
N VAL A 183 8.67 3.06 4.37
CA VAL A 183 8.58 2.44 3.04
C VAL A 183 7.13 2.45 2.54
N LEU A 184 6.15 2.12 3.41
CA LEU A 184 4.73 2.17 3.06
C LEU A 184 4.30 3.61 2.73
N ALA A 185 4.76 4.58 3.51
CA ALA A 185 4.46 6.00 3.26
C ALA A 185 5.01 6.46 1.90
N THR A 186 6.24 6.07 1.57
CA THR A 186 6.85 6.38 0.26
C THR A 186 6.07 5.72 -0.88
N ILE A 187 5.77 4.43 -0.79
CA ILE A 187 4.98 3.73 -1.82
C ILE A 187 3.59 4.37 -1.93
N GLY A 188 2.92 4.63 -0.81
CA GLY A 188 1.58 5.23 -0.80
C GLY A 188 1.53 6.63 -1.41
N SER A 189 2.58 7.44 -1.23
CA SER A 189 2.64 8.78 -1.81
C SER A 189 3.06 8.79 -3.27
N THR A 190 3.89 7.85 -3.73
CA THR A 190 4.43 7.84 -5.10
C THR A 190 3.64 6.96 -6.07
N ALA A 191 3.00 5.88 -5.61
CA ALA A 191 2.27 4.94 -6.47
C ALA A 191 1.18 5.60 -7.34
N PRO A 192 0.36 6.56 -6.85
CA PRO A 192 -0.63 7.23 -7.69
C PRO A 192 0.00 8.02 -8.85
N PHE A 193 1.14 8.67 -8.61
CA PHE A 193 1.85 9.43 -9.65
C PHE A 193 2.48 8.50 -10.68
N VAL A 194 3.06 7.39 -10.25
CA VAL A 194 3.62 6.36 -11.14
C VAL A 194 2.51 5.74 -11.99
N GLY A 195 1.36 5.44 -11.40
CA GLY A 195 0.19 4.93 -12.11
C GLY A 195 -0.33 5.93 -13.15
N LEU A 196 -0.49 7.20 -12.78
CA LEU A 196 -0.91 8.26 -13.68
C LEU A 196 0.09 8.44 -14.84
N PHE A 197 1.38 8.45 -14.54
CA PHE A 197 2.42 8.52 -15.57
C PHE A 197 2.28 7.35 -16.58
N GLY A 198 2.07 6.13 -16.08
CA GLY A 198 1.87 4.95 -16.95
C GLY A 198 0.66 5.07 -17.86
N THR A 199 -0.46 5.63 -17.36
CA THR A 199 -1.67 5.83 -18.18
C THR A 199 -1.48 6.93 -19.23
N VAL A 200 -0.90 8.06 -18.88
CA VAL A 200 -0.60 9.17 -19.81
C VAL A 200 0.36 8.70 -20.91
N TRP A 201 1.43 8.00 -20.51
CA TRP A 201 2.38 7.44 -21.47
C TRP A 201 1.73 6.43 -22.41
N GLY A 202 0.89 5.55 -21.88
CA GLY A 202 0.15 4.57 -22.68
C GLY A 202 -0.75 5.22 -23.73
N ILE A 203 -1.45 6.31 -23.38
CA ILE A 203 -2.29 7.06 -24.32
C ILE A 203 -1.44 7.77 -25.40
N MET A 204 -0.28 8.29 -25.03
CA MET A 204 0.59 8.98 -25.99
C MET A 204 1.24 8.05 -27.01
N ASN A 205 1.35 6.77 -26.67
CA ASN A 205 2.08 5.77 -27.46
C ASN A 205 1.16 4.68 -28.06
N SER A 206 -0.17 4.87 -28.02
CA SER A 206 -1.17 3.99 -28.64
C SER A 206 -1.65 4.55 -30.05
#